data_b40a03ddcd5a934fd4a5650e4053e3b6
#
_entry.id   b40a03ddcd5a934fd4a5650e4053e3b6
#
_cell.length_a   1.000
_cell.length_b   1.000
_cell.length_c   1.000
_cell.angle_alpha   90.00
_cell.angle_beta   90.00
_cell.angle_gamma   90.00
#
_symmetry.space_group_name_H-M   'P 1'
#
loop_
_entity.id
_entity.type
_entity.pdbx_description
1 polymer ?
#
loop_
_entity_poly.entity_id
_entity_poly.type
_entity_poly.pdbx_seq_one_letter_code
_entity_poly.pdbx_strand_id
1 'polypeptide(L)'
;HMPAAVTMRPPRKEENAQEEKKDYAVLDLGTKALRIHFFKNGIYDITRTMEPGCEEIELIRRGDKEKVEELGIEVDESFWNADSRREMDKILKDRYRTIAVQAMRVLNFYSFNNANNTIDSFYYCGGGARYKALIDTISDTLDIPVKSIGTLLPEVSEETMPDWIDSPQTYGVLFG
;
A
#
# COMPACT_ATOMS: atom_id res chain seq x y z
N HIS A 1 49.11 -5.61 -35.57
CA HIS A 1 48.13 -5.94 -35.54
C HIS A 1 47.31 -5.52 -34.53
N MET A 2 46.42 -5.18 -34.83
CA MET A 2 45.52 -4.58 -33.96
C MET A 2 44.64 -5.57 -33.40
N PRO A 3 44.84 -5.73 -32.25
CA PRO A 3 43.88 -6.54 -31.62
C PRO A 3 42.54 -5.89 -31.69
N ALA A 4 41.76 -6.65 -32.02
CA ALA A 4 40.41 -6.35 -32.04
C ALA A 4 39.80 -5.97 -30.73
N ALA A 5 40.56 -5.30 -30.06
CA ALA A 5 40.03 -4.67 -28.89
C ALA A 5 38.70 -4.01 -29.03
N VAL A 6 38.55 -3.91 -30.15
CA VAL A 6 37.47 -3.43 -30.59
C VAL A 6 36.17 -4.04 -30.25
N THR A 7 36.23 -5.15 -29.85
CA THR A 7 35.05 -5.91 -29.59
C THR A 7 34.45 -5.73 -28.23
N MET A 8 34.83 -4.68 -27.58
CA MET A 8 34.06 -4.29 -26.44
C MET A 8 32.70 -3.85 -26.91
N ARG A 9 31.88 -4.81 -27.07
CA ARG A 9 30.46 -4.52 -27.09
C ARG A 9 30.10 -3.90 -25.75
N PRO A 10 29.49 -2.74 -25.74
CA PRO A 10 28.89 -2.29 -24.52
C PRO A 10 27.97 -3.41 -24.02
N PRO A 11 27.96 -3.64 -22.74
CA PRO A 11 27.05 -4.64 -22.22
C PRO A 11 25.68 -4.35 -22.77
N ARG A 12 25.06 -5.35 -23.26
CA ARG A 12 23.68 -5.26 -23.75
C ARG A 12 22.72 -4.89 -22.63
N LYS A 13 22.92 -3.70 -22.13
CA LYS A 13 21.93 -3.11 -21.22
C LYS A 13 20.61 -2.91 -21.91
N GLU A 14 20.64 -2.86 -23.20
CA GLU A 14 19.45 -2.58 -23.99
C GLU A 14 18.49 -3.77 -24.09
N GLU A 15 19.01 -4.98 -24.07
CA GLU A 15 18.15 -6.17 -24.13
C GLU A 15 17.50 -6.51 -22.79
N ASN A 16 18.12 -6.08 -21.69
CA ASN A 16 17.56 -6.26 -20.36
C ASN A 16 16.72 -5.05 -19.91
N ALA A 17 16.74 -3.99 -20.67
CA ALA A 17 16.02 -2.77 -20.36
C ALA A 17 14.59 -2.74 -20.91
N GLN A 18 14.15 -3.79 -21.56
CA GLN A 18 12.74 -4.05 -21.68
C GLN A 18 12.26 -4.61 -20.34
N GLU A 19 12.33 -3.77 -19.32
CA GLU A 19 11.53 -4.00 -18.15
C GLU A 19 10.10 -4.20 -18.62
N GLU A 20 9.60 -5.40 -18.41
CA GLU A 20 8.21 -5.68 -18.64
C GLU A 20 7.41 -4.65 -17.88
N LYS A 21 6.78 -3.75 -18.60
CA LYS A 21 5.86 -2.78 -18.03
C LYS A 21 4.76 -3.55 -17.38
N LYS A 22 4.80 -3.61 -16.06
CA LYS A 22 3.86 -4.40 -15.27
C LYS A 22 2.62 -3.60 -14.95
N ASP A 23 1.54 -4.31 -14.87
CA ASP A 23 0.33 -3.81 -14.24
C ASP A 23 0.51 -3.93 -12.72
N TYR A 24 0.28 -2.87 -12.00
CA TYR A 24 0.38 -2.90 -10.55
C TYR A 24 -0.55 -1.90 -9.89
N ALA A 25 -0.75 -2.06 -8.60
CA ALA A 25 -1.50 -1.14 -7.80
C ALA A 25 -0.70 -0.76 -6.54
N VAL A 26 -0.95 0.45 -6.05
CA VAL A 26 -0.33 0.98 -4.84
C VAL A 26 -1.41 1.38 -3.86
N LEU A 27 -1.41 0.75 -2.68
CA LEU A 27 -2.28 1.10 -1.57
C LEU A 27 -1.56 2.12 -0.68
N ASP A 28 -2.08 3.33 -0.68
CA ASP A 28 -1.65 4.38 0.24
C ASP A 28 -2.49 4.33 1.51
N LEU A 29 -1.86 3.93 2.60
CA LEU A 29 -2.47 3.81 3.93
C LEU A 29 -2.41 5.16 4.65
N GLY A 30 -3.21 6.10 4.18
CA GLY A 30 -3.25 7.45 4.72
C GLY A 30 -4.04 7.55 6.04
N THR A 31 -3.89 8.67 6.74
CA THR A 31 -4.55 8.94 8.01
C THR A 31 -6.06 9.12 7.85
N LYS A 32 -6.48 9.98 6.94
CA LYS A 32 -7.90 10.31 6.73
C LYS A 32 -8.59 9.43 5.72
N ALA A 33 -7.84 8.92 4.76
CA ALA A 33 -8.37 8.09 3.69
C ALA A 33 -7.32 7.08 3.23
N LEU A 34 -7.80 5.99 2.70
CA LEU A 34 -6.99 5.01 1.97
C LEU A 34 -7.19 5.28 0.49
N ARG A 35 -6.12 5.16 -0.28
CA ARG A 35 -6.19 5.31 -1.74
C ARG A 35 -5.53 4.14 -2.41
N ILE A 36 -6.15 3.61 -3.45
CA ILE A 36 -5.52 2.63 -4.32
C ILE A 36 -5.30 3.29 -5.67
N HIS A 37 -4.04 3.37 -6.07
CA HIS A 37 -3.62 3.91 -7.35
C HIS A 37 -3.35 2.74 -8.29
N PHE A 38 -4.03 2.72 -9.43
CA PHE A 38 -3.89 1.65 -10.41
C PHE A 38 -3.02 2.09 -11.57
N PHE A 39 -2.12 1.22 -11.97
CA PHE A 39 -1.20 1.43 -13.09
C PHE A 39 -1.34 0.28 -14.08
N LYS A 40 -1.41 0.64 -15.34
CA LYS A 40 -1.46 -0.31 -16.45
C LYS A 40 -0.26 -0.10 -17.35
N ASN A 41 0.50 -1.17 -17.59
CA ASN A 41 1.76 -1.08 -18.34
C ASN A 41 2.70 0.00 -17.80
N GLY A 42 2.76 0.13 -16.48
CA GLY A 42 3.57 1.13 -15.81
C GLY A 42 3.05 2.56 -15.88
N ILE A 43 1.88 2.78 -16.48
CA ILE A 43 1.27 4.11 -16.64
C ILE A 43 0.09 4.23 -15.69
N TYR A 44 0.02 5.36 -14.99
CA TYR A 44 -1.11 5.67 -14.10
C TYR A 44 -2.44 5.64 -14.86
N ASP A 45 -3.40 4.95 -14.27
CA ASP A 45 -4.76 4.83 -14.81
C ASP A 45 -5.76 5.60 -13.95
N ILE A 46 -6.02 5.15 -12.72
CA ILE A 46 -7.04 5.72 -11.87
C ILE A 46 -6.71 5.52 -10.39
N THR A 47 -7.28 6.37 -9.54
CA THR A 47 -7.23 6.23 -8.07
C THR A 47 -8.62 5.99 -7.53
N ARG A 48 -8.74 5.08 -6.59
CA ARG A 48 -9.94 4.84 -5.79
C ARG A 48 -9.66 5.21 -4.34
N THR A 49 -10.55 6.00 -3.77
CA THR A 49 -10.43 6.46 -2.38
C THR A 49 -11.46 5.76 -1.51
N MET A 50 -11.01 5.34 -0.33
CA MET A 50 -11.85 4.73 0.70
C MET A 50 -11.70 5.50 2.00
N GLU A 51 -12.79 5.68 2.71
CA GLU A 51 -12.81 6.31 4.02
C GLU A 51 -13.46 5.36 5.03
N PRO A 52 -13.03 5.42 6.31
CA PRO A 52 -11.94 6.21 6.85
C PRO A 52 -10.56 5.61 6.55
N GLY A 53 -9.51 6.37 6.88
CA GLY A 53 -8.12 5.89 6.80
C GLY A 53 -7.68 5.18 8.08
N CYS A 54 -6.37 5.23 8.34
CA CYS A 54 -5.75 4.55 9.48
C CYS A 54 -5.88 5.33 10.81
N GLU A 55 -6.53 6.48 10.82
CA GLU A 55 -6.73 7.29 12.02
C GLU A 55 -7.44 6.51 13.12
N GLU A 56 -8.44 5.69 12.76
CA GLU A 56 -9.16 4.85 13.73
C GLU A 56 -8.23 3.93 14.52
N ILE A 57 -7.27 3.34 13.84
CA ILE A 57 -6.30 2.43 14.47
C ILE A 57 -5.52 3.17 15.55
N GLU A 58 -5.03 4.36 15.22
CA GLU A 58 -4.25 5.16 16.14
C GLU A 58 -5.06 5.62 17.34
N LEU A 59 -6.30 6.06 17.11
CA LEU A 59 -7.19 6.51 18.17
C LEU A 59 -7.59 5.37 19.13
N ILE A 60 -7.86 4.20 18.59
CA ILE A 60 -8.14 3.01 19.41
C ILE A 60 -6.92 2.63 20.24
N ARG A 61 -5.74 2.64 19.64
CA ARG A 61 -4.49 2.31 20.35
C ARG A 61 -4.17 3.29 21.46
N ARG A 62 -4.49 4.57 21.29
CA ARG A 62 -4.32 5.61 22.31
C ARG A 62 -5.38 5.57 23.40
N GLY A 63 -6.49 4.89 23.16
CA GLY A 63 -7.63 4.90 24.08
C GLY A 63 -8.37 6.23 24.09
N ASP A 64 -8.38 6.96 22.97
CA ASP A 64 -9.06 8.24 22.84
C ASP A 64 -10.55 8.03 22.57
N LYS A 65 -11.30 7.74 23.64
CA LYS A 65 -12.72 7.39 23.58
C LYS A 65 -13.55 8.46 22.88
N GLU A 66 -13.35 9.73 23.21
CA GLU A 66 -14.15 10.83 22.68
C GLU A 66 -14.03 10.91 21.15
N LYS A 67 -12.81 10.87 20.63
CA LYS A 67 -12.58 10.92 19.19
C LYS A 67 -13.07 9.66 18.46
N VAL A 68 -12.93 8.52 19.09
CA VAL A 68 -13.43 7.27 18.53
C VAL A 68 -14.97 7.33 18.41
N GLU A 69 -15.65 7.85 19.39
CA GLU A 69 -17.12 8.06 19.36
C GLU A 69 -17.52 9.10 18.31
N GLU A 70 -16.76 10.19 18.17
CA GLU A 70 -16.99 11.21 17.14
C GLU A 70 -16.89 10.65 15.72
N LEU A 71 -16.05 9.66 15.50
CA LEU A 71 -15.92 8.97 14.21
C LEU A 71 -17.04 7.96 13.95
N GLY A 72 -17.96 7.78 14.91
CA GLY A 72 -19.06 6.82 14.77
C GLY A 72 -18.65 5.36 14.92
N ILE A 73 -17.47 5.11 15.49
CA ILE A 73 -16.99 3.74 15.72
C ILE A 73 -17.67 3.19 16.97
N GLU A 74 -18.44 2.13 16.79
CA GLU A 74 -19.06 1.42 17.90
C GLU A 74 -18.03 0.55 18.61
N VAL A 75 -17.70 0.92 19.83
CA VAL A 75 -16.83 0.15 20.72
C VAL A 75 -17.61 -0.11 22.01
N ASP A 76 -17.61 -1.36 22.45
CA ASP A 76 -18.26 -1.74 23.70
C ASP A 76 -17.66 -0.93 24.86
N GLU A 77 -18.52 -0.42 25.75
CA GLU A 77 -18.07 0.32 26.92
C GLU A 77 -17.11 -0.48 27.82
N SER A 78 -17.28 -1.79 27.86
CA SER A 78 -16.38 -2.68 28.58
C SER A 78 -14.93 -2.57 28.10
N PHE A 79 -14.73 -2.26 26.83
CA PHE A 79 -13.40 -2.04 26.25
C PHE A 79 -12.65 -0.89 26.93
N TRP A 80 -13.33 0.23 27.21
CA TRP A 80 -12.71 1.41 27.79
C TRP A 80 -12.36 1.22 29.28
N ASN A 81 -13.08 0.30 29.93
CA ASN A 81 -12.87 -0.03 31.34
C ASN A 81 -11.97 -1.24 31.56
N ALA A 82 -11.64 -1.93 30.48
CA ALA A 82 -10.82 -3.12 30.56
C ALA A 82 -9.34 -2.77 30.49
N ASP A 83 -8.63 -3.21 31.48
CA ASP A 83 -7.18 -3.20 31.50
C ASP A 83 -6.64 -4.33 30.61
N SER A 84 -7.40 -4.71 29.59
CA SER A 84 -7.14 -5.93 28.86
C SER A 84 -6.67 -5.61 27.45
N ARG A 85 -5.38 -5.81 27.27
CA ARG A 85 -4.69 -5.82 25.97
C ARG A 85 -5.38 -6.77 24.98
N ARG A 86 -6.00 -7.84 25.49
CA ARG A 86 -6.69 -8.85 24.69
C ARG A 86 -7.91 -8.28 23.95
N GLU A 87 -8.70 -7.46 24.60
CA GLU A 87 -9.89 -6.83 23.99
C GLU A 87 -9.47 -5.77 22.97
N MET A 88 -8.43 -5.01 23.25
CA MET A 88 -7.85 -4.07 22.30
C MET A 88 -7.39 -4.79 21.04
N ASP A 89 -6.68 -5.88 21.17
CA ASP A 89 -6.18 -6.67 20.05
C ASP A 89 -7.33 -7.21 19.20
N LYS A 90 -8.43 -7.62 19.83
CA LYS A 90 -9.62 -8.11 19.14
C LYS A 90 -10.26 -7.03 18.29
N ILE A 91 -10.41 -5.83 18.83
CA ILE A 91 -11.03 -4.69 18.12
C ILE A 91 -10.10 -4.23 16.98
N LEU A 92 -8.81 -4.16 17.24
CA LEU A 92 -7.83 -3.82 16.20
C LEU A 92 -7.85 -4.84 15.05
N LYS A 93 -7.94 -6.13 15.35
CA LYS A 93 -8.06 -7.17 14.33
C LYS A 93 -9.29 -6.98 13.46
N ASP A 94 -10.41 -6.60 14.05
CA ASP A 94 -11.64 -6.34 13.30
C ASP A 94 -11.44 -5.12 12.37
N ARG A 95 -10.76 -4.08 12.82
CA ARG A 95 -10.44 -2.91 11.99
C ARG A 95 -9.48 -3.26 10.85
N TYR A 96 -8.45 -4.02 11.12
CA TYR A 96 -7.53 -4.48 10.09
C TYR A 96 -8.25 -5.30 9.03
N ARG A 97 -9.14 -6.19 9.46
CA ARG A 97 -9.95 -7.01 8.54
C ARG A 97 -10.88 -6.16 7.70
N THR A 98 -11.51 -5.15 8.28
CA THR A 98 -12.38 -4.22 7.57
C THR A 98 -11.61 -3.50 6.46
N ILE A 99 -10.43 -3.00 6.76
CA ILE A 99 -9.56 -2.33 5.78
C ILE A 99 -9.16 -3.30 4.67
N ALA A 100 -8.73 -4.50 5.03
CA ALA A 100 -8.32 -5.51 4.06
C ALA A 100 -9.45 -5.92 3.12
N VAL A 101 -10.66 -6.10 3.65
CA VAL A 101 -11.84 -6.44 2.85
C VAL A 101 -12.24 -5.29 1.93
N GLN A 102 -12.17 -4.05 2.39
CA GLN A 102 -12.41 -2.89 1.53
C GLN A 102 -11.42 -2.82 0.37
N ALA A 103 -10.13 -3.01 0.66
CA ALA A 103 -9.10 -3.05 -0.38
C ALA A 103 -9.37 -4.17 -1.39
N MET A 104 -9.73 -5.35 -0.92
CA MET A 104 -10.07 -6.48 -1.77
C MET A 104 -11.27 -6.17 -2.67
N ARG A 105 -12.31 -5.55 -2.15
CA ARG A 105 -13.50 -5.18 -2.94
C ARG A 105 -13.16 -4.19 -4.04
N VAL A 106 -12.35 -3.18 -3.72
CA VAL A 106 -11.92 -2.18 -4.70
C VAL A 106 -11.07 -2.83 -5.79
N LEU A 107 -10.15 -3.70 -5.41
CA LEU A 107 -9.35 -4.48 -6.36
C LEU A 107 -10.21 -5.32 -7.29
N ASN A 108 -11.13 -6.07 -6.73
CA ASN A 108 -12.01 -6.95 -7.49
C ASN A 108 -12.90 -6.15 -8.46
N PHE A 109 -13.44 -5.04 -7.99
CA PHE A 109 -14.25 -4.15 -8.83
C PHE A 109 -13.43 -3.57 -9.99
N TYR A 110 -12.22 -3.10 -9.70
CA TYR A 110 -11.33 -2.60 -10.75
C TYR A 110 -10.99 -3.70 -11.76
N SER A 111 -10.61 -4.88 -11.30
CA SER A 111 -10.25 -6.01 -12.15
C SER A 111 -11.41 -6.45 -13.03
N PHE A 112 -12.62 -6.46 -12.50
CA PHE A 112 -13.82 -6.79 -13.25
C PHE A 112 -14.06 -5.84 -14.43
N ASN A 113 -13.84 -4.54 -14.19
CA ASN A 113 -14.04 -3.50 -15.21
C ASN A 113 -12.82 -3.29 -16.12
N ASN A 114 -11.68 -3.86 -15.78
CA ASN A 114 -10.41 -3.69 -16.48
C ASN A 114 -9.74 -5.05 -16.68
N ALA A 115 -10.41 -5.94 -17.41
CA ALA A 115 -9.97 -7.33 -17.59
C ALA A 115 -8.59 -7.46 -18.27
N ASN A 116 -8.13 -6.40 -18.93
CA ASN A 116 -6.81 -6.34 -19.55
C ASN A 116 -5.71 -5.82 -18.63
N ASN A 117 -6.02 -5.55 -17.37
CA ASN A 117 -5.05 -5.22 -16.32
C ASN A 117 -4.96 -6.41 -15.37
N THR A 118 -3.81 -7.07 -15.35
CA THR A 118 -3.61 -8.31 -14.57
C THR A 118 -3.25 -8.07 -13.12
N ILE A 119 -2.95 -6.82 -12.73
CA ILE A 119 -2.47 -6.46 -11.40
C ILE A 119 -1.44 -7.47 -10.88
N ASP A 120 -0.30 -7.52 -11.54
CA ASP A 120 0.74 -8.51 -11.23
C ASP A 120 1.38 -8.31 -9.85
N SER A 121 1.33 -7.09 -9.35
CA SER A 121 1.92 -6.74 -8.08
C SER A 121 1.09 -5.70 -7.34
N PHE A 122 1.09 -5.81 -6.02
CA PHE A 122 0.39 -4.90 -5.14
C PHE A 122 1.38 -4.35 -4.10
N TYR A 123 1.49 -3.03 -4.06
CA TYR A 123 2.41 -2.33 -3.17
C TYR A 123 1.64 -1.54 -2.12
N TYR A 124 2.26 -1.31 -0.97
CA TYR A 124 1.71 -0.45 0.07
C TYR A 124 2.70 0.64 0.47
N CYS A 125 2.16 1.77 0.91
CA CYS A 125 2.92 2.91 1.44
C CYS A 125 2.03 3.67 2.43
N GLY A 126 2.51 4.79 2.90
CA GLY A 126 1.80 5.68 3.80
C GLY A 126 2.03 5.38 5.28
N GLY A 127 1.45 6.21 6.13
CA GLY A 127 1.66 6.12 7.59
C GLY A 127 1.19 4.82 8.21
N GLY A 128 0.14 4.20 7.64
CA GLY A 128 -0.38 2.91 8.11
C GLY A 128 0.54 1.72 7.85
N ALA A 129 1.57 1.90 7.02
CA ALA A 129 2.56 0.84 6.76
C ALA A 129 3.33 0.43 8.02
N ARG A 130 3.35 1.27 9.05
CA ARG A 130 3.97 0.97 10.35
C ARG A 130 3.24 -0.10 11.14
N TYR A 131 1.97 -0.36 10.84
CA TYR A 131 1.18 -1.38 11.51
C TYR A 131 1.38 -2.74 10.86
N LYS A 132 2.34 -3.49 11.34
CA LYS A 132 2.67 -4.80 10.78
C LYS A 132 1.46 -5.74 10.71
N ALA A 133 0.66 -5.76 11.77
CA ALA A 133 -0.53 -6.62 11.82
C ALA A 133 -1.56 -6.25 10.75
N LEU A 134 -1.69 -4.97 10.41
CA LEU A 134 -2.53 -4.52 9.30
C LEU A 134 -1.99 -5.05 7.97
N ILE A 135 -0.71 -4.91 7.73
CA ILE A 135 -0.07 -5.40 6.50
C ILE A 135 -0.23 -6.92 6.37
N ASP A 136 0.00 -7.65 7.44
CA ASP A 136 -0.18 -9.10 7.45
C ASP A 136 -1.63 -9.50 7.13
N THR A 137 -2.61 -8.79 7.69
CA THR A 137 -4.02 -9.02 7.42
C THR A 137 -4.36 -8.74 5.94
N ILE A 138 -3.82 -7.67 5.38
CA ILE A 138 -3.99 -7.34 3.96
C ILE A 138 -3.39 -8.45 3.10
N SER A 139 -2.17 -8.88 3.39
CA SER A 139 -1.50 -9.96 2.67
C SER A 139 -2.29 -11.26 2.70
N ASP A 140 -2.85 -11.60 3.84
CA ASP A 140 -3.65 -12.81 4.00
C ASP A 140 -4.99 -12.73 3.26
N THR A 141 -5.56 -11.55 3.15
CA THR A 141 -6.86 -11.33 2.51
C THR A 141 -6.75 -11.24 0.99
N LEU A 142 -5.69 -10.61 0.50
CA LEU A 142 -5.45 -10.47 -0.93
C LEU A 142 -4.73 -11.71 -1.48
N ASP A 143 -5.19 -12.17 -2.62
CA ASP A 143 -4.64 -13.37 -3.27
C ASP A 143 -3.52 -13.00 -4.25
N ILE A 144 -2.81 -11.92 -3.97
CA ILE A 144 -1.67 -11.42 -4.74
C ILE A 144 -0.55 -11.00 -3.79
N PRO A 145 0.71 -11.03 -4.22
CA PRO A 145 1.83 -10.60 -3.38
C PRO A 145 1.68 -9.13 -2.98
N VAL A 146 1.83 -8.84 -1.69
CA VAL A 146 1.79 -7.49 -1.14
C VAL A 146 3.19 -7.10 -0.68
N LYS A 147 3.73 -6.04 -1.25
CA LYS A 147 5.10 -5.60 -1.01
C LYS A 147 5.16 -4.13 -0.62
N SER A 148 6.16 -3.75 0.16
CA SER A 148 6.43 -2.34 0.41
C SER A 148 6.81 -1.62 -0.89
N ILE A 149 6.33 -0.39 -1.06
CA ILE A 149 6.72 0.43 -2.21
C ILE A 149 8.23 0.67 -2.27
N GLY A 150 8.92 0.53 -1.14
CA GLY A 150 10.38 0.58 -1.07
C GLY A 150 11.07 -0.42 -2.00
N THR A 151 10.41 -1.55 -2.28
CA THR A 151 10.94 -2.54 -3.22
C THR A 151 10.89 -2.07 -4.67
N LEU A 152 10.05 -1.08 -4.97
CA LEU A 152 9.89 -0.49 -6.30
C LEU A 152 10.84 0.70 -6.51
N LEU A 153 11.21 1.41 -5.44
CA LEU A 153 11.98 2.64 -5.51
C LEU A 153 13.33 2.55 -6.24
N PRO A 154 14.09 1.46 -6.17
CA PRO A 154 15.32 1.34 -6.95
C PRO A 154 15.09 1.36 -8.46
N GLU A 155 13.90 1.04 -8.90
CA GLU A 155 13.52 0.96 -10.30
C GLU A 155 12.85 2.23 -10.81
N VAL A 156 12.40 3.10 -9.89
CA VAL A 156 11.68 4.33 -10.19
C VAL A 156 12.55 5.53 -9.81
N SER A 157 13.00 6.31 -10.81
CA SER A 157 13.68 7.56 -10.55
C SER A 157 12.70 8.62 -10.02
N GLU A 158 13.23 9.62 -9.32
CA GLU A 158 12.43 10.75 -8.83
C GLU A 158 11.63 11.45 -9.95
N GLU A 159 12.20 11.45 -11.14
CA GLU A 159 11.59 12.06 -12.33
C GLU A 159 10.35 11.31 -12.83
N THR A 160 10.24 10.03 -12.48
CA THR A 160 9.09 9.21 -12.89
C THR A 160 8.06 9.02 -11.79
N MET A 161 8.30 9.57 -10.61
CA MET A 161 7.32 9.55 -9.54
C MET A 161 6.13 10.41 -9.88
N PRO A 162 4.90 9.88 -9.72
CA PRO A 162 3.70 10.69 -9.89
C PRO A 162 3.65 11.86 -8.91
N ASP A 163 3.11 12.98 -9.34
CA ASP A 163 3.02 14.22 -8.54
C ASP A 163 2.21 14.06 -7.24
N TRP A 164 1.36 13.03 -7.14
CA TRP A 164 0.62 12.75 -5.93
C TRP A 164 1.48 12.17 -4.79
N ILE A 165 2.72 11.79 -5.09
CA ILE A 165 3.70 11.43 -4.06
C ILE A 165 4.44 12.73 -3.71
N ASP A 166 4.05 13.33 -2.59
CA ASP A 166 4.49 14.67 -2.20
C ASP A 166 6.01 14.82 -2.10
N SER A 167 6.67 13.84 -1.56
CA SER A 167 8.13 13.89 -1.47
C SER A 167 8.67 12.50 -1.15
N PRO A 168 9.79 12.09 -1.79
CA PRO A 168 10.48 10.87 -1.42
C PRO A 168 10.88 10.81 0.04
N GLN A 169 11.10 11.95 0.66
CA GLN A 169 11.45 12.06 2.08
C GLN A 169 10.32 11.65 3.00
N THR A 170 9.07 11.87 2.59
CA THR A 170 7.89 11.45 3.36
C THR A 170 7.83 9.94 3.47
N TYR A 171 8.24 9.25 2.43
CA TYR A 171 8.27 7.79 2.39
C TYR A 171 9.59 7.19 2.88
N GLY A 172 10.67 7.96 2.84
CA GLY A 172 11.98 7.53 3.32
C GLY A 172 11.99 7.15 4.80
N VAL A 173 11.17 7.80 5.61
CA VAL A 173 11.00 7.50 7.03
C VAL A 173 10.32 6.14 7.24
N LEU A 174 9.51 5.71 6.29
CA LEU A 174 8.80 4.43 6.33
C LEU A 174 9.69 3.26 5.95
N PHE A 175 10.76 3.53 5.25
CA PHE A 175 11.69 2.51 4.72
C PHE A 175 12.98 2.40 5.54
N GLY A 176 13.15 3.30 6.48
CA GLY A 176 14.33 3.34 7.35
C GLY A 176 14.44 2.22 8.36
#